data_4cc7264671e3c31844356831521903c8
#
_entry.id   4cc7264671e3c31844356831521903c8
#
_cell.length_a   1.000
_cell.length_b   1.000
_cell.length_c   1.000
_cell.angle_alpha   90.00
_cell.angle_beta   90.00
_cell.angle_gamma   90.00
#
_symmetry.space_group_name_H-M   'P 1'
#
loop_
_entity.id
_entity.type
_entity.pdbx_description
1 polymer ?
#
loop_
_entity_poly.entity_id
_entity_poly.type
_entity_poly.pdbx_seq_one_letter_code
_entity_poly.pdbx_strand_id
1 'polypeptide(L)'
;MVKAPETTALTDLRKEIDRIDEAMHQLLIERSEIIDRLIAVKRSQDGGTSAFRPAREAEMMRRLVKRHKGILPLDTVESIWRVIISTFTFVQAPFSVHADLSA
;
A
#
# COMPACT_ATOMS: atom_id res chain seq x y z
N MET A 1 -30.20 -23.27 -22.19
CA MET A 1 -29.10 -23.00 -21.29
C MET A 1 -28.73 -21.55 -21.27
N VAL A 2 -29.75 -20.74 -21.29
CA VAL A 2 -29.54 -19.32 -21.35
C VAL A 2 -28.79 -18.80 -20.13
N LYS A 3 -28.99 -19.42 -18.98
CA LYS A 3 -28.38 -18.93 -17.75
C LYS A 3 -26.92 -19.29 -17.60
N ALA A 4 -26.48 -20.35 -18.24
CA ALA A 4 -25.11 -20.79 -18.10
C ALA A 4 -24.08 -19.72 -18.48
N PRO A 5 -24.23 -19.03 -19.62
CA PRO A 5 -23.28 -17.96 -19.97
C PRO A 5 -23.22 -16.84 -18.96
N GLU A 6 -24.37 -16.46 -18.40
CA GLU A 6 -24.42 -15.39 -17.42
C GLU A 6 -23.72 -15.82 -16.12
N THR A 7 -24.00 -17.05 -15.67
CA THR A 7 -23.38 -17.58 -14.47
C THR A 7 -21.87 -17.67 -14.65
N THR A 8 -21.44 -18.10 -15.83
CA THR A 8 -20.04 -18.21 -16.14
C THR A 8 -19.38 -16.82 -16.13
N ALA A 9 -20.05 -15.84 -16.70
CA ALA A 9 -19.52 -14.48 -16.73
C ALA A 9 -19.34 -13.91 -15.32
N LEU A 10 -20.30 -14.12 -14.45
CA LEU A 10 -20.18 -13.68 -13.06
C LEU A 10 -19.04 -14.40 -12.35
N THR A 11 -18.94 -15.70 -12.55
CA THR A 11 -17.90 -16.48 -11.93
C THR A 11 -16.53 -16.02 -12.41
N ASP A 12 -16.39 -15.78 -13.71
CA ASP A 12 -15.15 -15.35 -14.30
C ASP A 12 -14.75 -13.96 -13.78
N LEU A 13 -15.70 -13.06 -13.66
CA LEU A 13 -15.41 -11.72 -13.14
C LEU A 13 -14.99 -11.77 -11.69
N ARG A 14 -15.60 -12.64 -10.89
CA ARG A 14 -15.20 -12.80 -9.50
C ARG A 14 -13.80 -13.37 -9.39
N LYS A 15 -13.46 -14.28 -10.27
CA LYS A 15 -12.09 -14.82 -10.31
C LYS A 15 -11.08 -13.71 -10.65
N GLU A 16 -11.47 -12.80 -11.54
CA GLU A 16 -10.62 -11.68 -11.88
C GLU A 16 -10.42 -10.76 -10.69
N ILE A 17 -11.46 -10.52 -9.93
CA ILE A 17 -11.35 -9.72 -8.71
C ILE A 17 -10.40 -10.38 -7.72
N ASP A 18 -10.56 -11.68 -7.52
CA ASP A 18 -9.70 -12.43 -6.61
C ASP A 18 -8.24 -12.35 -7.05
N ARG A 19 -8.00 -12.48 -8.34
CA ARG A 19 -6.65 -12.38 -8.88
C ARG A 19 -6.04 -11.01 -8.61
N ILE A 20 -6.83 -9.97 -8.81
CA ILE A 20 -6.37 -8.60 -8.56
C ILE A 20 -6.08 -8.38 -7.08
N ASP A 21 -6.96 -8.87 -6.21
CA ASP A 21 -6.76 -8.73 -4.78
C ASP A 21 -5.48 -9.43 -4.32
N GLU A 22 -5.23 -10.61 -4.85
CA GLU A 22 -4.01 -11.34 -4.51
C GLU A 22 -2.77 -10.58 -4.99
N ALA A 23 -2.85 -10.01 -6.20
CA ALA A 23 -1.74 -9.24 -6.74
C ALA A 23 -1.48 -7.99 -5.89
N MET A 24 -2.54 -7.30 -5.49
CA MET A 24 -2.41 -6.13 -4.64
C MET A 24 -1.79 -6.48 -3.29
N HIS A 25 -2.24 -7.57 -2.71
CA HIS A 25 -1.70 -8.02 -1.43
C HIS A 25 -0.21 -8.35 -1.57
N GLN A 26 0.14 -9.06 -2.63
CA GLN A 26 1.54 -9.42 -2.87
C GLN A 26 2.40 -8.16 -3.05
N LEU A 27 1.88 -7.16 -3.75
CA LEU A 27 2.62 -5.90 -3.93
C LEU A 27 2.79 -5.16 -2.62
N LEU A 28 1.81 -5.21 -1.74
CA LEU A 28 1.96 -4.61 -0.41
C LEU A 28 3.04 -5.31 0.40
N ILE A 29 3.10 -6.63 0.28
CA ILE A 29 4.16 -7.40 0.94
C ILE A 29 5.52 -6.96 0.41
N GLU A 30 5.66 -6.91 -0.89
CA GLU A 30 6.93 -6.49 -1.51
C GLU A 30 7.31 -5.07 -1.09
N ARG A 31 6.34 -4.18 -1.06
CA ARG A 31 6.58 -2.81 -0.64
C ARG A 31 7.11 -2.76 0.78
N SER A 32 6.51 -3.55 1.67
CA SER A 32 6.96 -3.56 3.06
C SER A 32 8.38 -4.10 3.21
N GLU A 33 8.75 -5.06 2.37
CA GLU A 33 10.11 -5.60 2.39
C GLU A 33 11.13 -4.56 1.92
N ILE A 34 10.77 -3.79 0.90
CA ILE A 34 11.65 -2.73 0.41
C ILE A 34 11.79 -1.63 1.47
N ILE A 35 10.72 -1.30 2.16
CA ILE A 35 10.77 -0.32 3.22
C ILE A 35 11.65 -0.80 4.36
N ASP A 36 11.57 -2.08 4.68
CA ASP A 36 12.42 -2.66 5.71
C ASP A 36 13.90 -2.52 5.35
N ARG A 37 14.22 -2.75 4.08
CA ARG A 37 15.60 -2.55 3.59
C ARG A 37 15.99 -1.09 3.66
N LEU A 38 15.07 -0.20 3.33
CA LEU A 38 15.33 1.23 3.38
C LEU A 38 15.67 1.66 4.81
N ILE A 39 14.94 1.14 5.78
CA ILE A 39 15.19 1.42 7.17
C ILE A 39 16.59 0.95 7.57
N ALA A 40 16.97 -0.24 7.14
CA ALA A 40 18.27 -0.79 7.45
C ALA A 40 19.39 0.07 6.87
N VAL A 41 19.22 0.51 5.61
CA VAL A 41 20.21 1.37 4.97
C VAL A 41 20.32 2.71 5.68
N LYS A 42 19.19 3.30 6.03
CA LYS A 42 19.20 4.58 6.73
C LYS A 42 19.88 4.49 8.09
N ARG A 43 19.64 3.40 8.80
CA ARG A 43 20.27 3.21 10.10
C ARG A 43 21.78 3.12 9.98
N SER A 44 22.26 2.49 8.93
CA SER A 44 23.69 2.37 8.76
C SER A 44 24.32 3.69 8.31
N GLN A 45 23.58 4.53 7.61
CA GLN A 45 24.11 5.80 7.11
C GLN A 45 23.89 6.98 8.05
N ASP A 46 22.70 7.08 8.59
CA ASP A 46 22.28 8.25 9.36
C ASP A 46 22.09 7.98 10.84
N GLY A 47 22.38 6.80 11.30
CA GLY A 47 22.10 6.47 12.68
C GLY A 47 20.62 6.33 12.95
N GLY A 48 19.84 6.11 11.93
CA GLY A 48 18.43 5.88 12.09
C GLY A 48 17.60 7.12 12.26
N THR A 49 18.11 8.25 11.82
CA THR A 49 17.34 9.49 11.94
C THR A 49 16.15 9.45 10.99
N SER A 50 15.20 10.18 11.33
CA SER A 50 13.98 10.44 10.60
C SER A 50 13.56 9.47 9.48
N ALA A 51 12.52 8.75 9.76
CA ALA A 51 11.87 7.93 8.75
C ALA A 51 10.80 8.72 7.99
N PHE A 52 10.36 9.82 8.56
CA PHE A 52 9.30 10.61 7.98
C PHE A 52 9.84 11.64 7.01
N ARG A 53 9.31 11.64 5.81
CA ARG A 53 9.73 12.55 4.76
C ARG A 53 8.51 13.21 4.13
N PRO A 54 8.04 14.32 4.69
CA PRO A 54 6.82 14.96 4.20
C PRO A 54 6.88 15.36 2.74
N ALA A 55 8.04 15.82 2.28
CA ALA A 55 8.18 16.23 0.89
C ALA A 55 8.02 15.04 -0.06
N ARG A 56 8.57 13.90 0.33
CA ARG A 56 8.46 12.70 -0.48
C ARG A 56 7.03 12.17 -0.50
N GLU A 57 6.35 12.25 0.63
CA GLU A 57 4.96 11.81 0.70
C GLU A 57 4.06 12.70 -0.15
N ALA A 58 4.28 14.00 -0.09
CA ALA A 58 3.52 14.93 -0.90
C ALA A 58 3.74 14.67 -2.38
N GLU A 59 4.98 14.41 -2.76
CA GLU A 59 5.32 14.10 -4.14
C GLU A 59 4.62 12.84 -4.62
N MET A 60 4.61 11.82 -3.78
CA MET A 60 3.95 10.57 -4.12
C MET A 60 2.45 10.77 -4.30
N MET A 61 1.83 11.55 -3.41
CA MET A 61 0.40 11.85 -3.53
C MET A 61 0.11 12.62 -4.81
N ARG A 62 0.96 13.56 -5.18
CA ARG A 62 0.79 14.29 -6.43
C ARG A 62 0.84 13.35 -7.63
N ARG A 63 1.77 12.40 -7.61
CA ARG A 63 1.88 11.42 -8.68
C ARG A 63 0.65 10.52 -8.75
N LEU A 64 0.14 10.15 -7.59
CA LEU A 64 -1.07 9.34 -7.50
C LEU A 64 -2.24 10.05 -8.16
N VAL A 65 -2.45 11.31 -7.80
CA VAL A 65 -3.52 12.11 -8.36
C VAL A 65 -3.36 12.24 -9.87
N LYS A 66 -2.15 12.50 -10.31
CA LYS A 66 -1.88 12.71 -11.72
C LYS A 66 -2.14 11.48 -12.58
N ARG A 67 -1.81 10.31 -12.08
CA ARG A 67 -1.99 9.09 -12.87
C ARG A 67 -3.35 8.44 -12.68
N HIS A 68 -4.09 8.85 -11.66
CA HIS A 68 -5.37 8.21 -11.38
C HIS A 68 -6.40 8.46 -12.47
N LYS A 69 -7.13 7.43 -12.82
CA LYS A 69 -8.26 7.51 -13.75
C LYS A 69 -9.13 6.28 -13.51
N GLY A 70 -10.32 6.30 -14.09
CA GLY A 70 -11.24 5.19 -13.93
C GLY A 70 -12.36 5.54 -12.99
N ILE A 71 -13.16 4.54 -12.67
CA ILE A 71 -14.41 4.77 -11.94
C ILE A 71 -14.23 4.85 -10.42
N LEU A 72 -13.10 4.39 -9.90
CA LEU A 72 -12.88 4.45 -8.47
C LEU A 72 -12.66 5.91 -8.05
N PRO A 73 -13.42 6.41 -7.07
CA PRO A 73 -13.26 7.81 -6.67
C PRO A 73 -11.84 8.13 -6.21
N LEU A 74 -11.34 9.28 -6.60
CA LEU A 74 -10.01 9.71 -6.21
C LEU A 74 -9.87 9.79 -4.70
N ASP A 75 -10.89 10.27 -4.02
CA ASP A 75 -10.88 10.37 -2.56
C ASP A 75 -10.63 9.01 -1.92
N THR A 76 -11.23 7.97 -2.47
CA THR A 76 -11.04 6.62 -1.96
C THR A 76 -9.59 6.18 -2.14
N VAL A 77 -9.04 6.44 -3.31
CA VAL A 77 -7.67 6.06 -3.61
C VAL A 77 -6.70 6.81 -2.71
N GLU A 78 -6.93 8.10 -2.52
CA GLU A 78 -6.09 8.89 -1.62
C GLU A 78 -6.15 8.37 -0.19
N SER A 79 -7.35 8.00 0.26
CA SER A 79 -7.52 7.47 1.61
C SER A 79 -6.75 6.17 1.80
N ILE A 80 -6.82 5.30 0.81
CA ILE A 80 -6.07 4.03 0.85
C ILE A 80 -4.58 4.31 0.98
N TRP A 81 -4.06 5.24 0.17
CA TRP A 81 -2.63 5.55 0.20
C TRP A 81 -2.22 6.20 1.49
N ARG A 82 -3.07 7.04 2.08
CA ARG A 82 -2.77 7.64 3.38
C ARG A 82 -2.64 6.58 4.46
N VAL A 83 -3.49 5.56 4.41
CA VAL A 83 -3.38 4.44 5.36
C VAL A 83 -2.07 3.70 5.16
N ILE A 84 -1.73 3.41 3.92
CA ILE A 84 -0.48 2.72 3.61
C ILE A 84 0.71 3.53 4.11
N ILE A 85 0.74 4.81 3.79
CA ILE A 85 1.85 5.69 4.19
C ILE A 85 1.95 5.78 5.71
N SER A 86 0.84 6.00 6.38
CA SER A 86 0.83 6.11 7.84
C SER A 86 1.36 4.86 8.50
N THR A 87 0.92 3.72 8.01
CA THR A 87 1.34 2.44 8.56
C THR A 87 2.84 2.28 8.46
N PHE A 88 3.38 2.54 7.28
CA PHE A 88 4.80 2.33 7.07
C PHE A 88 5.64 3.40 7.72
N THR A 89 5.14 4.61 7.83
CA THR A 89 5.82 5.66 8.58
C THR A 89 5.91 5.26 10.04
N PHE A 90 4.84 4.74 10.58
CA PHE A 90 4.83 4.28 11.97
C PHE A 90 5.80 3.13 12.18
N VAL A 91 5.81 2.18 11.27
CA VAL A 91 6.72 1.04 11.35
C VAL A 91 8.16 1.51 11.32
N GLN A 92 8.45 2.59 10.63
CA GLN A 92 9.80 3.13 10.55
C GLN A 92 10.20 3.94 11.78
N ALA A 93 9.27 4.24 12.66
CA ALA A 93 9.56 5.05 13.84
C ALA A 93 10.67 4.40 14.67
N PRO A 94 11.62 5.19 15.11
CA PRO A 94 12.79 4.65 15.80
C PRO A 94 12.47 3.91 17.08
N PHE A 95 11.55 4.41 17.85
CA PHE A 95 11.23 3.72 19.08
C PHE A 95 10.04 2.83 18.77
N SER A 96 10.26 1.66 18.62
CA SER A 96 9.29 0.68 18.29
C SER A 96 8.11 0.66 19.21
N VAL A 97 7.26 1.55 19.00
CA VAL A 97 6.07 1.63 19.82
C VAL A 97 5.27 0.36 19.74
N HIS A 98 5.43 -0.33 18.67
CA HIS A 98 4.71 -1.57 18.57
C HIS A 98 5.12 -2.59 19.59
N ALA A 99 6.21 -2.39 20.23
CA ALA A 99 6.55 -3.24 21.37
C ALA A 99 5.47 -3.10 22.42
N ASP A 100 4.96 -1.91 22.55
CA ASP A 100 3.88 -1.66 23.49
C ASP A 100 2.61 -2.28 23.04
N LEU A 101 2.39 -2.28 21.75
CA LEU A 101 1.18 -2.86 21.21
C LEU A 101 1.13 -4.35 21.39
N SER A 102 2.26 -4.95 21.41
CA SER A 102 2.32 -6.39 21.58
C SER A 102 2.11 -6.80 23.02
N ALA A 103 2.14 -5.88 23.89
CA ALA A 103 1.97 -6.19 25.32
C ALA A 103 0.49 -6.39 25.71
#